data_3371c2a8aa06b1254c02f23b434fee08
#
_entry.id   3371c2a8aa06b1254c02f23b434fee08
#
_cell.length_a   1.000
_cell.length_b   1.000
_cell.length_c   1.000
_cell.angle_alpha   90.00
_cell.angle_beta   90.00
_cell.angle_gamma   90.00
#
_symmetry.space_group_name_H-M   'P 1'
#
loop_
_entity.id
_entity.type
_entity.pdbx_description
1 polymer ?
#
loop_
_entity_poly.entity_id
_entity_poly.type
_entity_poly.pdbx_seq_one_letter_code
_entity_poly.pdbx_strand_id
1 'polypeptide(L)'
;MSDQKNMLIAIAISLAILLGFQFFYEFPKLEKEKERQAQIAAQEKSQLPAPSKGVNNTDIQAPGGGVSAPGVKSEVLTAQKRTEALNSVPRIGIDTPTLVGSISLIGARLDDLVLKQYGQSVEENSGRIHLLHPSGAPKSYFAQFGWVGGSDNPKLPGPATVWSSDRKQLKPGQPVTLSWDNKAGLKFERTYSIDEGYMATVTQKVTNTGDKPTALFPYGLIARAGTPDTLGFYILHEGPLGVFDGTLREYDYDDIQETRKLEVLSNGGWIGITDKYWLAALVPDQAENFTYRFVHSFYSPLRLRINHQFRLIV
;
A
#
# COMPACT_ATOMS: atom_id res chain seq x y z
N MET A 1 -5.54 44.99 44.86
CA MET A 1 -4.10 44.84 44.52
C MET A 1 -3.57 43.42 44.70
N SER A 2 -4.25 42.50 45.40
CA SER A 2 -3.83 41.09 45.56
C SER A 2 -4.06 40.23 44.28
N ASP A 3 -5.18 40.44 43.57
CA ASP A 3 -5.56 39.62 42.42
C ASP A 3 -4.63 39.77 41.21
N GLN A 4 -4.14 41.02 40.97
CA GLN A 4 -3.16 41.19 39.87
C GLN A 4 -1.81 40.53 40.17
N LYS A 5 -1.37 40.49 41.43
CA LYS A 5 -0.14 39.78 41.81
C LYS A 5 -0.30 38.29 41.67
N ASN A 6 -1.46 37.73 42.04
CA ASN A 6 -1.75 36.28 41.90
C ASN A 6 -1.83 35.86 40.44
N MET A 7 -2.42 36.70 39.58
CA MET A 7 -2.47 36.47 38.13
C MET A 7 -1.06 36.50 37.50
N LEU A 8 -0.21 37.45 37.88
CA LEU A 8 1.18 37.51 37.38
C LEU A 8 2.01 36.29 37.84
N ILE A 9 1.81 35.84 39.07
CA ILE A 9 2.48 34.63 39.58
C ILE A 9 1.99 33.39 38.83
N ALA A 10 0.70 33.24 38.55
CA ALA A 10 0.15 32.12 37.80
C ALA A 10 0.70 32.07 36.36
N ILE A 11 0.80 33.23 35.70
CA ILE A 11 1.39 33.35 34.36
C ILE A 11 2.89 32.96 34.38
N ALA A 12 3.64 33.45 35.38
CA ALA A 12 5.05 33.15 35.51
C ALA A 12 5.31 31.65 35.76
N ILE A 13 4.48 31.00 36.59
CA ILE A 13 4.56 29.55 36.84
C ILE A 13 4.20 28.76 35.59
N SER A 14 3.14 29.12 34.88
CA SER A 14 2.77 28.49 33.62
C SER A 14 3.87 28.59 32.56
N LEU A 15 4.49 29.74 32.43
CA LEU A 15 5.61 29.97 31.53
C LEU A 15 6.85 29.13 31.92
N ALA A 16 7.13 29.05 33.23
CA ALA A 16 8.25 28.24 33.74
C ALA A 16 8.03 26.73 33.48
N ILE A 17 6.79 26.24 33.61
CA ILE A 17 6.42 24.85 33.30
C ILE A 17 6.57 24.57 31.79
N LEU A 18 6.09 25.48 30.93
CA LEU A 18 6.23 25.37 29.47
C LEU A 18 7.70 25.36 29.05
N LEU A 19 8.50 26.28 29.57
CA LEU A 19 9.94 26.31 29.26
C LEU A 19 10.68 25.09 29.82
N GLY A 20 10.30 24.65 31.02
CA GLY A 20 10.83 23.39 31.59
C GLY A 20 10.51 22.18 30.73
N PHE A 21 9.28 22.07 30.27
CA PHE A 21 8.88 20.96 29.38
C PHE A 21 9.64 21.00 28.03
N GLN A 22 9.74 22.17 27.39
CA GLN A 22 10.54 22.31 26.17
C GLN A 22 12.00 21.91 26.39
N PHE A 23 12.63 22.38 27.48
CA PHE A 23 14.05 22.17 27.71
C PHE A 23 14.39 20.74 28.14
N PHE A 24 13.54 20.10 28.95
CA PHE A 24 13.81 18.77 29.51
C PHE A 24 13.21 17.62 28.68
N TYR A 25 12.19 17.87 27.86
CA TYR A 25 11.49 16.83 27.12
C TYR A 25 11.64 16.96 25.60
N GLU A 26 11.43 18.14 25.02
CA GLU A 26 11.50 18.32 23.57
C GLU A 26 12.94 18.40 23.03
N PHE A 27 13.83 19.14 23.67
CA PHE A 27 15.21 19.25 23.19
C PHE A 27 15.96 17.92 23.15
N PRO A 28 15.92 17.06 24.18
CA PRO A 28 16.60 15.76 24.13
C PRO A 28 16.00 14.81 23.09
N LYS A 29 14.70 14.95 22.79
CA LYS A 29 14.04 14.15 21.77
C LYS A 29 14.49 14.56 20.36
N LEU A 30 14.57 15.86 20.10
CA LEU A 30 15.07 16.43 18.84
C LEU A 30 16.56 16.12 18.59
N GLU A 31 17.39 16.12 19.62
CA GLU A 31 18.81 15.74 19.51
C GLU A 31 18.95 14.25 19.16
N LYS A 32 18.22 13.38 19.82
CA LYS A 32 18.22 11.94 19.51
C LYS A 32 17.71 11.64 18.10
N GLU A 33 16.72 12.38 17.61
CA GLU A 33 16.25 12.24 16.22
C GLU A 33 17.30 12.72 15.21
N LYS A 34 17.99 13.82 15.48
CA LYS A 34 19.10 14.33 14.64
C LYS A 34 20.29 13.37 14.63
N GLU A 35 20.65 12.80 15.78
CA GLU A 35 21.71 11.80 15.88
C GLU A 35 21.33 10.51 15.15
N ARG A 36 20.07 10.08 15.25
CA ARG A 36 19.55 8.91 14.54
C ARG A 36 19.57 9.12 13.02
N GLN A 37 19.17 10.30 12.55
CA GLN A 37 19.24 10.67 11.12
C GLN A 37 20.69 10.76 10.63
N ALA A 38 21.60 11.30 11.45
CA ALA A 38 23.02 11.36 11.12
C ALA A 38 23.67 9.97 11.08
N GLN A 39 23.28 9.06 11.97
CA GLN A 39 23.74 7.67 11.98
C GLN A 39 23.21 6.88 10.77
N ILE A 40 21.95 7.08 10.38
CA ILE A 40 21.37 6.47 9.19
C ILE A 40 22.09 6.98 7.93
N ALA A 41 22.32 8.28 7.81
CA ALA A 41 23.06 8.88 6.70
C ALA A 41 24.55 8.45 6.64
N ALA A 42 25.18 8.19 7.79
CA ALA A 42 26.53 7.67 7.88
C ALA A 42 26.62 6.18 7.53
N GLN A 43 25.60 5.39 7.90
CA GLN A 43 25.50 3.97 7.50
C GLN A 43 25.22 3.80 6.01
N GLU A 44 24.39 4.65 5.41
CA GLU A 44 24.18 4.65 3.96
C GLU A 44 25.46 4.97 3.17
N LYS A 45 26.31 5.85 3.69
CA LYS A 45 27.63 6.16 3.06
C LYS A 45 28.68 5.07 3.24
N SER A 46 28.55 4.20 4.23
CA SER A 46 29.56 3.14 4.50
C SER A 46 29.21 1.79 3.87
N GLN A 47 28.03 1.62 3.30
CA GLN A 47 27.58 0.36 2.70
C GLN A 47 27.38 0.49 1.19
N LEU A 48 28.46 0.68 0.47
CA LEU A 48 28.59 0.23 -0.91
C LEU A 48 29.30 -1.12 -0.88
N PRO A 49 28.62 -2.25 -0.89
CA PRO A 49 29.27 -3.54 -1.04
C PRO A 49 29.38 -3.91 -2.52
N ALA A 50 30.55 -4.43 -2.87
CA ALA A 50 30.77 -5.20 -4.08
C ALA A 50 29.81 -6.40 -4.18
N PRO A 51 29.52 -6.94 -5.39
CA PRO A 51 28.49 -7.93 -5.60
C PRO A 51 28.86 -9.26 -4.96
N SER A 52 28.14 -9.66 -3.93
CA SER A 52 28.23 -11.00 -3.37
C SER A 52 26.93 -11.79 -3.64
N LYS A 53 27.19 -13.04 -4.04
CA LYS A 53 26.24 -14.09 -4.40
C LYS A 53 25.24 -14.41 -3.27
N GLY A 54 23.98 -14.55 -3.66
CA GLY A 54 22.93 -15.42 -3.09
C GLY A 54 22.74 -15.40 -1.59
N VAL A 55 21.66 -14.77 -1.12
CA VAL A 55 21.03 -15.11 0.17
C VAL A 55 19.55 -15.35 -0.07
N ASN A 56 19.08 -16.53 0.35
CA ASN A 56 17.74 -17.04 0.22
C ASN A 56 16.71 -16.15 0.95
N ASN A 57 15.64 -15.81 0.23
CA ASN A 57 14.49 -15.13 0.77
C ASN A 57 13.78 -15.98 1.82
N THR A 58 13.59 -15.41 2.99
CA THR A 58 12.71 -15.97 4.03
C THR A 58 11.26 -15.93 3.57
N ASP A 59 10.70 -17.10 3.37
CA ASP A 59 9.30 -17.34 3.05
C ASP A 59 8.38 -16.77 4.13
N ILE A 60 7.38 -16.00 3.71
CA ILE A 60 6.26 -15.62 4.57
C ILE A 60 5.27 -16.77 4.57
N GLN A 61 5.39 -17.65 5.56
CA GLN A 61 4.46 -18.76 5.77
C GLN A 61 3.12 -18.26 6.33
N ALA A 62 2.03 -18.71 5.71
CA ALA A 62 0.69 -18.52 6.27
C ALA A 62 0.50 -19.47 7.47
N PRO A 63 -0.25 -19.09 8.53
CA PRO A 63 -0.50 -19.97 9.65
C PRO A 63 -1.35 -21.17 9.20
N GLY A 64 -0.85 -22.36 9.40
CA GLY A 64 -1.61 -23.60 9.26
C GLY A 64 -1.27 -24.51 8.10
N GLY A 65 -0.13 -24.39 7.46
CA GLY A 65 0.35 -25.39 6.50
C GLY A 65 0.97 -24.77 5.27
N GLY A 66 2.24 -24.93 5.10
CA GLY A 66 3.13 -24.94 3.95
C GLY A 66 2.77 -24.15 2.68
N VAL A 67 2.13 -23.00 2.77
CA VAL A 67 1.74 -22.21 1.61
C VAL A 67 2.67 -20.99 1.49
N SER A 68 3.66 -21.10 0.61
CA SER A 68 4.55 -19.97 0.31
C SER A 68 3.88 -19.00 -0.65
N ALA A 69 3.79 -17.72 -0.26
CA ALA A 69 3.47 -16.66 -1.20
C ALA A 69 4.57 -16.59 -2.27
N PRO A 70 4.23 -16.42 -3.57
CA PRO A 70 5.26 -16.22 -4.58
C PRO A 70 6.14 -15.05 -4.15
N GLY A 71 7.40 -15.34 -3.83
CA GLY A 71 8.39 -14.30 -3.56
C GLY A 71 8.43 -13.34 -4.73
N VAL A 72 8.05 -12.09 -4.51
CA VAL A 72 8.38 -11.05 -5.50
C VAL A 72 9.89 -10.98 -5.46
N LYS A 73 10.57 -11.53 -6.47
CA LYS A 73 12.00 -11.25 -6.66
C LYS A 73 12.12 -9.74 -6.65
N SER A 74 12.85 -9.23 -5.67
CA SER A 74 13.19 -7.83 -5.59
C SER A 74 14.15 -7.56 -6.75
N GLU A 75 13.61 -7.31 -7.93
CA GLU A 75 14.37 -6.61 -8.95
C GLU A 75 14.66 -5.23 -8.36
N VAL A 76 15.92 -4.88 -8.33
CA VAL A 76 16.34 -3.50 -8.08
C VAL A 76 15.77 -2.70 -9.25
N LEU A 77 14.54 -2.20 -9.07
CA LEU A 77 13.85 -1.42 -10.07
C LEU A 77 14.58 -0.10 -10.18
N THR A 78 15.26 0.10 -11.31
CA THR A 78 15.83 1.39 -11.66
C THR A 78 14.71 2.42 -11.66
N ALA A 79 14.85 3.48 -10.85
CA ALA A 79 13.83 4.51 -10.74
C ALA A 79 13.64 5.18 -12.11
N GLN A 80 12.49 4.90 -12.74
CA GLN A 80 12.09 5.48 -14.01
C GLN A 80 11.17 6.69 -13.78
N LYS A 81 11.19 7.62 -14.73
CA LYS A 81 10.16 8.66 -14.72
C LYS A 81 8.79 8.01 -14.91
N ARG A 82 7.77 8.56 -14.25
CA ARG A 82 6.40 8.03 -14.30
C ARG A 82 5.91 7.81 -15.75
N THR A 83 6.13 8.77 -16.63
CA THR A 83 5.72 8.68 -18.04
C THR A 83 6.40 7.52 -18.77
N GLU A 84 7.68 7.28 -18.52
CA GLU A 84 8.42 6.17 -19.09
C GLU A 84 7.88 4.84 -18.60
N ALA A 85 7.60 4.72 -17.29
CA ALA A 85 7.02 3.54 -16.69
C ALA A 85 5.62 3.24 -17.25
N LEU A 86 4.78 4.26 -17.45
CA LEU A 86 3.44 4.09 -18.05
C LEU A 86 3.52 3.62 -19.51
N ASN A 87 4.44 4.15 -20.29
CA ASN A 87 4.59 3.82 -21.71
C ASN A 87 5.32 2.49 -21.97
N SER A 88 5.98 1.93 -20.96
CA SER A 88 6.76 0.70 -21.11
C SER A 88 5.92 -0.58 -21.20
N VAL A 89 4.63 -0.51 -20.86
CA VAL A 89 3.74 -1.68 -20.77
C VAL A 89 2.36 -1.40 -21.39
N PRO A 90 1.70 -2.41 -21.99
CA PRO A 90 0.33 -2.25 -22.45
C PRO A 90 -0.62 -2.02 -21.27
N ARG A 91 -1.60 -1.13 -21.47
CA ARG A 91 -2.48 -0.67 -20.38
C ARG A 91 -3.94 -0.57 -20.84
N ILE A 92 -4.84 -0.62 -19.87
CA ILE A 92 -6.27 -0.32 -20.02
C ILE A 92 -6.52 1.03 -19.38
N GLY A 93 -7.13 1.97 -20.12
CA GLY A 93 -7.49 3.27 -19.60
C GLY A 93 -8.62 3.20 -18.56
N ILE A 94 -8.57 4.08 -17.59
CA ILE A 94 -9.65 4.37 -16.63
C ILE A 94 -10.11 5.78 -16.88
N ASP A 95 -11.44 5.97 -17.01
CA ASP A 95 -12.02 7.30 -17.19
C ASP A 95 -13.42 7.35 -16.54
N THR A 96 -13.52 8.11 -15.46
CA THR A 96 -14.77 8.37 -14.72
C THR A 96 -14.95 9.88 -14.54
N PRO A 97 -16.06 10.38 -14.00
CA PRO A 97 -16.20 11.79 -13.64
C PRO A 97 -15.14 12.29 -12.64
N THR A 98 -14.66 11.42 -11.76
CA THR A 98 -13.77 11.77 -10.63
C THR A 98 -12.32 11.31 -10.82
N LEU A 99 -12.10 10.23 -11.59
CA LEU A 99 -10.83 9.55 -11.74
C LEU A 99 -10.40 9.44 -13.20
N VAL A 100 -9.08 9.53 -13.43
CA VAL A 100 -8.44 9.14 -14.67
C VAL A 100 -7.16 8.36 -14.35
N GLY A 101 -6.84 7.37 -15.19
CA GLY A 101 -5.66 6.55 -14.95
C GLY A 101 -5.62 5.32 -15.84
N SER A 102 -4.97 4.27 -15.36
CA SER A 102 -4.87 3.03 -16.13
C SER A 102 -4.47 1.81 -15.29
N ILE A 103 -4.78 0.62 -15.81
CA ILE A 103 -4.39 -0.67 -15.27
C ILE A 103 -3.32 -1.25 -16.18
N SER A 104 -2.19 -1.67 -15.63
CA SER A 104 -1.15 -2.40 -16.37
C SER A 104 -1.63 -3.80 -16.75
N LEU A 105 -1.43 -4.21 -18.01
CA LEU A 105 -1.65 -5.59 -18.43
C LEU A 105 -0.51 -6.53 -18.01
N ILE A 106 0.62 -6.00 -17.53
CA ILE A 106 1.67 -6.81 -16.91
C ILE A 106 1.43 -6.85 -15.41
N GLY A 107 1.17 -8.07 -14.88
CA GLY A 107 0.81 -8.29 -13.49
C GLY A 107 -0.61 -7.84 -13.10
N ALA A 108 -1.37 -7.26 -14.03
CA ALA A 108 -2.72 -6.72 -13.81
C ALA A 108 -2.78 -5.80 -12.58
N ARG A 109 -1.90 -4.79 -12.52
CA ARG A 109 -1.81 -3.84 -11.41
C ARG A 109 -2.64 -2.59 -11.68
N LEU A 110 -3.37 -2.14 -10.68
CA LEU A 110 -3.94 -0.80 -10.64
C LEU A 110 -2.87 0.11 -10.03
N ASP A 111 -2.10 0.77 -10.87
CA ASP A 111 -0.88 1.48 -10.49
C ASP A 111 -0.76 2.88 -11.12
N ASP A 112 -1.85 3.39 -11.64
CA ASP A 112 -1.94 4.73 -12.21
C ASP A 112 -3.34 5.28 -11.99
N LEU A 113 -3.46 6.21 -11.04
CA LEU A 113 -4.73 6.82 -10.70
C LEU A 113 -4.54 8.29 -10.32
N VAL A 114 -5.32 9.16 -10.94
CA VAL A 114 -5.27 10.61 -10.76
C VAL A 114 -6.65 11.12 -10.40
N LEU A 115 -6.73 11.98 -9.41
CA LEU A 115 -7.95 12.63 -8.95
C LEU A 115 -8.24 13.84 -9.82
N LYS A 116 -9.33 13.81 -10.61
CA LYS A 116 -9.66 14.88 -11.56
C LYS A 116 -10.06 16.18 -10.89
N GLN A 117 -10.68 16.09 -9.71
CA GLN A 117 -11.30 17.22 -9.02
C GLN A 117 -10.37 17.90 -8.02
N TYR A 118 -9.18 17.33 -7.76
CA TYR A 118 -8.26 17.81 -6.72
C TYR A 118 -6.91 18.19 -7.29
N GLY A 119 -6.45 19.39 -6.93
CA GLY A 119 -5.13 19.92 -7.25
C GLY A 119 -4.11 19.61 -6.14
N GLN A 120 -2.83 19.69 -6.48
CA GLN A 120 -1.72 19.54 -5.52
C GLN A 120 -1.63 20.73 -4.56
N SER A 121 -2.17 21.89 -4.97
CA SER A 121 -2.32 23.09 -4.13
C SER A 121 -3.65 23.78 -4.45
N VAL A 122 -3.99 24.84 -3.71
CA VAL A 122 -5.18 25.67 -3.92
C VAL A 122 -5.08 26.59 -5.14
N GLU A 123 -3.94 26.65 -5.82
CA GLU A 123 -3.74 27.43 -7.02
C GLU A 123 -4.47 26.79 -8.22
N GLU A 124 -5.17 27.57 -9.03
CA GLU A 124 -5.97 27.09 -10.17
C GLU A 124 -5.19 26.23 -11.17
N ASN A 125 -3.90 26.52 -11.36
CA ASN A 125 -3.03 25.81 -12.30
C ASN A 125 -2.15 24.74 -11.63
N SER A 126 -2.43 24.38 -10.38
CA SER A 126 -1.68 23.31 -9.71
C SER A 126 -1.92 21.97 -10.42
N GLY A 127 -0.88 21.15 -10.50
CA GLY A 127 -0.99 19.80 -11.03
C GLY A 127 -2.04 18.98 -10.27
N ARG A 128 -2.61 17.94 -10.90
CA ARG A 128 -3.58 17.05 -10.25
C ARG A 128 -2.88 16.10 -9.25
N ILE A 129 -3.65 15.65 -8.26
CA ILE A 129 -3.18 14.64 -7.32
C ILE A 129 -3.04 13.29 -8.03
N HIS A 130 -1.83 12.78 -8.07
CA HIS A 130 -1.53 11.41 -8.48
C HIS A 130 -1.60 10.52 -7.24
N LEU A 131 -2.68 9.78 -7.08
CA LEU A 131 -2.86 8.91 -5.93
C LEU A 131 -2.04 7.62 -6.05
N LEU A 132 -2.09 6.98 -7.23
CA LEU A 132 -1.28 5.79 -7.50
C LEU A 132 -0.18 6.08 -8.51
N HIS A 133 0.97 5.42 -8.31
CA HIS A 133 2.15 5.58 -9.14
C HIS A 133 2.64 4.21 -9.63
N PRO A 134 3.03 4.09 -10.91
CA PRO A 134 3.40 2.81 -11.49
C PRO A 134 4.62 2.19 -10.82
N SER A 135 4.61 0.87 -10.78
CA SER A 135 5.76 0.07 -10.41
C SER A 135 6.93 0.38 -11.37
N GLY A 136 8.09 0.71 -10.82
CA GLY A 136 9.26 1.16 -11.60
C GLY A 136 9.43 2.68 -11.65
N ALA A 137 8.43 3.47 -11.27
CA ALA A 137 8.57 4.90 -11.03
C ALA A 137 9.06 5.20 -9.60
N PRO A 138 9.71 6.35 -9.37
CA PRO A 138 9.99 6.83 -8.02
C PRO A 138 8.69 6.93 -7.21
N LYS A 139 8.76 6.58 -5.92
CA LYS A 139 7.60 6.61 -5.01
C LYS A 139 6.42 5.76 -5.52
N SER A 140 6.70 4.56 -6.09
CA SER A 140 5.66 3.68 -6.60
C SER A 140 4.61 3.38 -5.53
N TYR A 141 3.33 3.43 -5.92
CA TYR A 141 2.19 3.19 -5.04
C TYR A 141 1.08 2.53 -5.86
N PHE A 142 0.73 1.29 -5.57
CA PHE A 142 -0.18 0.52 -6.40
C PHE A 142 -0.99 -0.51 -5.61
N ALA A 143 -2.13 -0.90 -6.18
CA ALA A 143 -2.90 -2.05 -5.73
C ALA A 143 -2.65 -3.24 -6.66
N GLN A 144 -2.50 -4.43 -6.08
CA GLN A 144 -2.33 -5.69 -6.77
C GLN A 144 -3.17 -6.78 -6.14
N PHE A 145 -3.69 -7.66 -6.97
CA PHE A 145 -4.50 -8.79 -6.55
C PHE A 145 -3.89 -10.07 -7.10
N GLY A 146 -4.15 -11.22 -6.49
CA GLY A 146 -3.56 -12.47 -6.94
C GLY A 146 -4.01 -13.67 -6.12
N TRP A 147 -3.31 -14.78 -6.32
CA TRP A 147 -3.55 -16.04 -5.64
C TRP A 147 -2.25 -16.63 -5.10
N VAL A 148 -2.39 -17.35 -4.00
CA VAL A 148 -1.34 -18.21 -3.47
C VAL A 148 -1.80 -19.65 -3.65
N GLY A 149 -0.92 -20.53 -4.13
CA GLY A 149 -1.21 -21.94 -4.30
C GLY A 149 -1.13 -22.74 -3.01
N GLY A 150 -1.82 -23.84 -2.97
CA GLY A 150 -1.66 -24.86 -1.93
C GLY A 150 -0.40 -25.71 -2.14
N SER A 151 -0.38 -26.89 -1.51
CA SER A 151 0.75 -27.84 -1.57
C SER A 151 1.04 -28.41 -2.97
N ASP A 152 0.06 -28.38 -3.86
CA ASP A 152 0.16 -28.80 -5.26
C ASP A 152 0.94 -27.80 -6.15
N ASN A 153 1.26 -26.63 -5.60
CA ASN A 153 2.07 -25.57 -6.22
C ASN A 153 1.78 -25.32 -7.70
N PRO A 154 0.53 -25.01 -8.08
CA PRO A 154 0.16 -24.79 -9.46
C PRO A 154 0.86 -23.55 -10.03
N LYS A 155 1.06 -23.50 -11.36
CA LYS A 155 1.55 -22.29 -12.02
C LYS A 155 0.50 -21.19 -11.90
N LEU A 156 0.84 -20.12 -11.17
CA LEU A 156 -0.02 -18.96 -10.89
C LEU A 156 0.42 -17.72 -11.67
N PRO A 157 -0.50 -16.78 -11.94
CA PRO A 157 -0.14 -15.51 -12.52
C PRO A 157 0.69 -14.69 -11.52
N GLY A 158 1.86 -14.24 -11.95
CA GLY A 158 2.80 -13.43 -11.16
C GLY A 158 2.91 -11.98 -11.64
N PRO A 159 3.84 -11.21 -11.07
CA PRO A 159 4.02 -9.79 -11.37
C PRO A 159 4.46 -9.51 -12.82
N ALA A 160 5.05 -10.48 -13.50
CA ALA A 160 5.46 -10.39 -14.91
C ALA A 160 4.48 -11.04 -15.88
N THR A 161 3.35 -11.57 -15.40
CA THR A 161 2.35 -12.21 -16.26
C THR A 161 1.67 -11.17 -17.14
N VAL A 162 1.62 -11.45 -18.43
CA VAL A 162 0.87 -10.64 -19.41
C VAL A 162 -0.57 -11.14 -19.46
N TRP A 163 -1.49 -10.26 -19.18
CA TRP A 163 -2.93 -10.52 -19.19
C TRP A 163 -3.54 -10.04 -20.50
N SER A 164 -4.55 -10.77 -20.99
CA SER A 164 -5.44 -10.30 -22.04
C SER A 164 -6.66 -9.60 -21.43
N SER A 165 -7.23 -8.67 -22.18
CA SER A 165 -8.40 -7.90 -21.77
C SER A 165 -9.51 -8.00 -22.80
N ASP A 166 -10.75 -8.04 -22.31
CA ASP A 166 -11.96 -7.98 -23.17
C ASP A 166 -12.24 -6.56 -23.69
N ARG A 167 -11.72 -5.53 -23.03
CA ARG A 167 -11.95 -4.11 -23.36
C ARG A 167 -10.68 -3.28 -23.19
N LYS A 168 -10.64 -2.11 -23.81
CA LYS A 168 -9.51 -1.16 -23.74
C LYS A 168 -9.70 -0.07 -22.68
N GLN A 169 -10.91 0.09 -22.13
CA GLN A 169 -11.23 1.16 -21.20
C GLN A 169 -12.22 0.69 -20.14
N LEU A 170 -11.97 1.07 -18.90
CA LEU A 170 -12.82 0.89 -17.73
C LEU A 170 -13.59 2.19 -17.48
N LYS A 171 -14.92 2.11 -17.44
CA LYS A 171 -15.83 3.21 -17.14
C LYS A 171 -16.94 2.77 -16.19
N PRO A 172 -17.63 3.69 -15.53
CA PRO A 172 -18.84 3.36 -14.78
C PRO A 172 -19.85 2.59 -15.65
N GLY A 173 -20.36 1.48 -15.11
CA GLY A 173 -21.28 0.59 -15.82
C GLY A 173 -20.66 -0.27 -16.94
N GLN A 174 -19.37 -0.14 -17.21
CA GLN A 174 -18.64 -0.91 -18.23
C GLN A 174 -17.42 -1.61 -17.63
N PRO A 175 -17.61 -2.72 -16.91
CA PRO A 175 -16.52 -3.45 -16.28
C PRO A 175 -15.55 -4.04 -17.34
N VAL A 176 -14.31 -4.25 -16.93
CA VAL A 176 -13.26 -4.86 -17.74
C VAL A 176 -12.81 -6.14 -17.10
N THR A 177 -12.75 -7.22 -17.90
CA THR A 177 -12.25 -8.53 -17.45
C THR A 177 -10.88 -8.81 -18.07
N LEU A 178 -9.90 -9.00 -17.19
CA LEU A 178 -8.58 -9.51 -17.55
C LEU A 178 -8.57 -11.02 -17.39
N SER A 179 -7.97 -11.71 -18.34
CA SER A 179 -7.87 -13.17 -18.31
C SER A 179 -6.46 -13.66 -18.61
N TRP A 180 -6.09 -14.77 -17.95
CA TRP A 180 -4.85 -15.49 -18.20
C TRP A 180 -5.05 -16.99 -17.99
N ASP A 181 -4.46 -17.80 -18.87
CA ASP A 181 -4.53 -19.25 -18.83
C ASP A 181 -3.14 -19.82 -18.58
N ASN A 182 -2.99 -20.67 -17.55
CA ASN A 182 -1.71 -21.27 -17.19
C ASN A 182 -1.27 -22.41 -18.13
N LYS A 183 -2.14 -22.80 -19.09
CA LYS A 183 -1.95 -23.91 -20.01
C LYS A 183 -1.77 -25.28 -19.30
N ALA A 184 -2.24 -25.36 -18.06
CA ALA A 184 -2.20 -26.55 -17.22
C ALA A 184 -3.55 -26.78 -16.49
N GLY A 185 -4.66 -26.39 -17.14
CA GLY A 185 -6.02 -26.62 -16.66
C GLY A 185 -6.59 -25.49 -15.77
N LEU A 186 -5.87 -24.40 -15.51
CA LEU A 186 -6.39 -23.28 -14.74
C LEU A 186 -6.49 -22.00 -15.56
N LYS A 187 -7.70 -21.44 -15.64
CA LYS A 187 -7.97 -20.12 -16.21
C LYS A 187 -8.28 -19.15 -15.10
N PHE A 188 -7.55 -18.03 -15.08
CA PHE A 188 -7.68 -16.95 -14.10
C PHE A 188 -8.35 -15.75 -14.76
N GLU A 189 -9.35 -15.20 -14.08
CA GLU A 189 -10.08 -14.01 -14.53
C GLU A 189 -10.12 -12.99 -13.38
N ARG A 190 -9.97 -11.73 -13.75
CA ARG A 190 -10.08 -10.60 -12.81
C ARG A 190 -10.92 -9.53 -13.46
N THR A 191 -12.09 -9.26 -12.89
CA THR A 191 -13.01 -8.24 -13.37
C THR A 191 -12.87 -7.00 -12.49
N TYR A 192 -12.60 -5.87 -13.14
CA TYR A 192 -12.62 -4.55 -12.54
C TYR A 192 -13.91 -3.85 -12.93
N SER A 193 -14.63 -3.34 -11.95
CA SER A 193 -15.72 -2.39 -12.13
C SER A 193 -15.46 -1.15 -11.28
N ILE A 194 -15.91 0.00 -11.75
CA ILE A 194 -15.69 1.28 -11.09
C ILE A 194 -17.00 2.05 -11.08
N ASP A 195 -17.27 2.79 -10.00
CA ASP A 195 -18.42 3.67 -9.89
C ASP A 195 -18.10 5.09 -10.42
N GLU A 196 -19.03 6.00 -10.29
CA GLU A 196 -18.85 7.42 -10.64
C GLU A 196 -18.05 8.19 -9.57
N GLY A 197 -17.93 7.62 -8.36
CA GLY A 197 -17.18 8.16 -7.25
C GLY A 197 -15.74 7.65 -7.23
N TYR A 198 -15.36 7.03 -6.14
CA TYR A 198 -13.99 6.62 -5.85
C TYR A 198 -13.87 5.13 -5.51
N MET A 199 -14.88 4.31 -5.81
CA MET A 199 -14.87 2.89 -5.48
C MET A 199 -14.62 2.03 -6.71
N ALA A 200 -13.59 1.19 -6.66
CA ALA A 200 -13.34 0.13 -7.62
C ALA A 200 -13.60 -1.24 -6.97
N THR A 201 -14.44 -2.06 -7.59
CA THR A 201 -14.67 -3.46 -7.17
C THR A 201 -13.83 -4.39 -8.01
N VAL A 202 -13.11 -5.30 -7.35
CA VAL A 202 -12.24 -6.29 -8.01
C VAL A 202 -12.75 -7.70 -7.66
N THR A 203 -13.25 -8.39 -8.68
CA THR A 203 -13.70 -9.78 -8.57
C THR A 203 -12.67 -10.71 -9.17
N GLN A 204 -12.25 -11.71 -8.42
CA GLN A 204 -11.29 -12.74 -8.85
C GLN A 204 -12.01 -14.06 -9.04
N LYS A 205 -11.82 -14.71 -10.19
CA LYS A 205 -12.39 -16.01 -10.53
C LYS A 205 -11.33 -16.93 -11.07
N VAL A 206 -11.39 -18.19 -10.67
CA VAL A 206 -10.55 -19.26 -11.25
C VAL A 206 -11.48 -20.37 -11.74
N THR A 207 -11.24 -20.79 -12.98
CA THR A 207 -11.90 -21.96 -13.57
C THR A 207 -10.88 -23.07 -13.67
N ASN A 208 -11.16 -24.20 -13.03
CA ASN A 208 -10.36 -25.39 -13.14
C ASN A 208 -11.03 -26.33 -14.19
N THR A 209 -10.34 -26.56 -15.28
CA THR A 209 -10.75 -27.48 -16.37
C THR A 209 -9.94 -28.77 -16.35
N GLY A 210 -9.02 -28.92 -15.39
CA GLY A 210 -8.26 -30.15 -15.17
C GLY A 210 -8.99 -31.13 -14.24
N ASP A 211 -8.47 -32.34 -14.17
CA ASP A 211 -9.09 -33.43 -13.41
C ASP A 211 -8.77 -33.41 -11.90
N LYS A 212 -7.81 -32.59 -11.47
CA LYS A 212 -7.36 -32.54 -10.06
C LYS A 212 -7.88 -31.32 -9.36
N PRO A 213 -8.43 -31.45 -8.14
CA PRO A 213 -8.77 -30.30 -7.31
C PRO A 213 -7.50 -29.52 -6.94
N THR A 214 -7.59 -28.19 -6.93
CA THR A 214 -6.49 -27.29 -6.60
C THR A 214 -6.94 -26.30 -5.54
N ALA A 215 -6.18 -26.19 -4.44
CA ALA A 215 -6.44 -25.23 -3.39
C ALA A 215 -5.75 -23.89 -3.73
N LEU A 216 -6.53 -22.82 -3.77
CA LEU A 216 -6.05 -21.47 -4.06
C LEU A 216 -6.56 -20.48 -3.02
N PHE A 217 -5.68 -19.57 -2.60
CA PHE A 217 -5.99 -18.54 -1.63
C PHE A 217 -5.85 -17.17 -2.30
N PRO A 218 -6.95 -16.46 -2.59
CA PRO A 218 -6.88 -15.14 -3.18
C PRO A 218 -6.32 -14.12 -2.18
N TYR A 219 -5.66 -13.09 -2.70
CA TYR A 219 -5.19 -11.96 -1.91
C TYR A 219 -5.36 -10.63 -2.65
N GLY A 220 -5.49 -9.54 -1.91
CA GLY A 220 -5.29 -8.17 -2.35
C GLY A 220 -4.17 -7.51 -1.54
N LEU A 221 -3.44 -6.61 -2.15
CA LEU A 221 -2.43 -5.81 -1.47
C LEU A 221 -2.40 -4.38 -2.01
N ILE A 222 -2.05 -3.45 -1.14
CA ILE A 222 -1.57 -2.13 -1.48
C ILE A 222 -0.08 -2.10 -1.14
N ALA A 223 0.73 -1.60 -2.06
CA ALA A 223 2.17 -1.50 -1.90
C ALA A 223 2.64 -0.07 -2.17
N ARG A 224 3.42 0.50 -1.26
CA ARG A 224 3.97 1.85 -1.34
C ARG A 224 5.48 1.81 -1.14
N ALA A 225 6.24 2.42 -2.06
CA ALA A 225 7.69 2.50 -1.97
C ALA A 225 8.11 3.68 -1.08
N GLY A 226 8.97 3.37 -0.11
CA GLY A 226 9.50 4.35 0.84
C GLY A 226 8.46 4.80 1.88
N THR A 227 8.92 5.60 2.83
CA THR A 227 8.08 6.33 3.76
C THR A 227 7.85 7.72 3.19
N PRO A 228 6.60 8.18 3.00
CA PRO A 228 6.34 9.53 2.55
C PRO A 228 6.80 10.55 3.60
N ASP A 229 7.07 11.76 3.15
CA ASP A 229 7.26 12.90 4.06
C ASP A 229 5.90 13.20 4.72
N THR A 230 5.77 12.91 6.00
CA THR A 230 4.57 13.21 6.79
C THR A 230 4.70 14.62 7.41
N LEU A 231 3.59 15.30 7.58
CA LEU A 231 3.59 16.64 8.19
C LEU A 231 3.77 16.58 9.72
N GLY A 232 3.61 15.40 10.32
CA GLY A 232 3.80 15.18 11.76
C GLY A 232 2.83 15.98 12.64
N PHE A 233 1.66 16.36 12.14
CA PHE A 233 0.65 17.01 12.96
C PHE A 233 0.03 16.01 13.93
N TYR A 234 0.12 16.26 15.21
CA TYR A 234 -0.41 15.44 16.28
C TYR A 234 -1.91 15.06 16.14
N ILE A 235 -2.70 15.91 15.48
CA ILE A 235 -4.15 15.72 15.34
C ILE A 235 -4.56 15.01 14.05
N LEU A 236 -3.62 14.60 13.22
CA LEU A 236 -3.88 14.01 11.91
C LEU A 236 -3.00 12.79 11.71
N HIS A 237 -3.62 11.63 11.58
CA HIS A 237 -2.87 10.40 11.26
C HIS A 237 -2.51 10.36 9.77
N GLU A 238 -1.25 10.10 9.48
CA GLU A 238 -0.70 9.83 8.15
C GLU A 238 0.09 8.53 8.21
N GLY A 239 -0.50 7.44 7.72
CA GLY A 239 0.14 6.13 7.84
C GLY A 239 -0.78 4.95 7.57
N PRO A 240 -0.30 3.74 7.87
CA PRO A 240 -1.08 2.52 7.83
C PRO A 240 -2.19 2.54 8.87
N LEU A 241 -3.40 2.08 8.50
CA LEU A 241 -4.52 1.99 9.41
C LEU A 241 -5.48 0.88 8.96
N GLY A 242 -6.43 0.55 9.81
CA GLY A 242 -7.51 -0.37 9.46
C GLY A 242 -8.55 -0.48 10.56
N VAL A 243 -9.69 -1.06 10.22
CA VAL A 243 -10.74 -1.44 11.18
C VAL A 243 -10.71 -2.95 11.33
N PHE A 244 -10.57 -3.41 12.56
CA PHE A 244 -10.49 -4.83 12.92
C PHE A 244 -11.48 -5.10 14.05
N ASP A 245 -12.42 -6.04 13.83
CA ASP A 245 -13.52 -6.34 14.75
C ASP A 245 -14.26 -5.08 15.22
N GLY A 246 -14.53 -4.16 14.28
CA GLY A 246 -15.20 -2.89 14.54
C GLY A 246 -14.35 -1.80 15.20
N THR A 247 -13.07 -2.05 15.46
CA THR A 247 -12.16 -1.09 16.11
C THR A 247 -11.16 -0.53 15.12
N LEU A 248 -11.12 0.81 14.99
CA LEU A 248 -10.08 1.51 14.23
C LEU A 248 -8.73 1.37 14.95
N ARG A 249 -7.69 1.00 14.20
CA ARG A 249 -6.30 1.00 14.66
C ARG A 249 -5.44 1.74 13.66
N GLU A 250 -4.64 2.65 14.18
CA GLU A 250 -3.68 3.47 13.45
C GLU A 250 -2.27 3.04 13.86
N TYR A 251 -1.35 3.01 12.89
CA TYR A 251 0.03 2.59 13.09
C TYR A 251 0.96 3.59 12.43
N ASP A 252 1.98 3.99 13.14
CA ASP A 252 3.03 4.82 12.56
C ASP A 252 3.91 3.99 11.60
N TYR A 253 4.52 4.65 10.62
CA TYR A 253 5.45 3.97 9.71
C TYR A 253 6.62 3.35 10.47
N ASP A 254 7.11 4.01 11.51
CA ASP A 254 8.21 3.54 12.34
C ASP A 254 7.85 2.25 13.10
N ASP A 255 6.64 2.15 13.63
CA ASP A 255 6.16 0.94 14.29
C ASP A 255 6.20 -0.28 13.36
N ILE A 256 5.77 -0.08 12.11
CA ILE A 256 5.79 -1.15 11.10
C ILE A 256 7.22 -1.46 10.63
N GLN A 257 8.11 -0.45 10.60
CA GLN A 257 9.52 -0.67 10.29
C GLN A 257 10.23 -1.47 11.38
N GLU A 258 9.96 -1.18 12.65
CA GLU A 258 10.54 -1.89 13.78
C GLU A 258 10.03 -3.33 13.89
N THR A 259 8.73 -3.53 13.82
CA THR A 259 8.11 -4.86 13.91
C THR A 259 8.28 -5.69 12.65
N ARG A 260 8.57 -5.04 11.49
CA ARG A 260 8.66 -5.61 10.14
C ARG A 260 7.40 -6.29 9.63
N LYS A 261 6.62 -6.91 10.49
CA LYS A 261 5.37 -7.59 10.18
C LYS A 261 4.41 -7.47 11.36
N LEU A 262 3.24 -6.91 11.10
CA LEU A 262 2.10 -6.97 12.00
C LEU A 262 1.00 -7.78 11.34
N GLU A 263 0.39 -8.70 12.07
CA GLU A 263 -0.69 -9.56 11.59
C GLU A 263 -1.89 -9.46 12.51
N VAL A 264 -3.08 -9.26 11.94
CA VAL A 264 -4.34 -9.15 12.66
C VAL A 264 -5.36 -10.07 12.00
N LEU A 265 -6.00 -10.93 12.78
CA LEU A 265 -7.18 -11.69 12.38
C LEU A 265 -8.41 -10.88 12.77
N SER A 266 -9.38 -10.73 11.85
CA SER A 266 -10.61 -9.98 12.10
C SER A 266 -11.78 -10.54 11.30
N ASN A 267 -12.97 -10.47 11.85
CA ASN A 267 -14.20 -10.69 11.11
C ASN A 267 -14.58 -9.39 10.40
N GLY A 268 -14.63 -9.43 9.06
CA GLY A 268 -14.84 -8.22 8.27
C GLY A 268 -13.74 -7.17 8.48
N GLY A 269 -14.11 -5.89 8.33
CA GLY A 269 -13.20 -4.76 8.47
C GLY A 269 -12.52 -4.33 7.16
N TRP A 270 -11.44 -3.56 7.25
CA TRP A 270 -10.68 -3.07 6.11
C TRP A 270 -9.27 -2.65 6.53
N ILE A 271 -8.38 -2.46 5.56
CA ILE A 271 -7.00 -2.03 5.77
C ILE A 271 -6.62 -1.00 4.72
N GLY A 272 -5.87 0.03 5.08
CA GLY A 272 -5.50 1.11 4.18
C GLY A 272 -4.24 1.87 4.56
N ILE A 273 -3.90 2.84 3.73
CA ILE A 273 -2.88 3.84 3.98
C ILE A 273 -3.53 5.20 3.79
N THR A 274 -3.43 6.05 4.79
CA THR A 274 -3.86 7.44 4.69
C THR A 274 -2.68 8.39 4.57
N ASP A 275 -2.85 9.39 3.76
CA ASP A 275 -2.08 10.62 3.71
C ASP A 275 -2.95 11.75 4.28
N LYS A 276 -2.44 12.98 4.36
CA LYS A 276 -3.16 14.11 4.94
C LYS A 276 -4.63 14.26 4.47
N TYR A 277 -4.91 13.99 3.19
CA TYR A 277 -6.22 14.22 2.59
C TYR A 277 -6.77 13.01 1.83
N TRP A 278 -6.01 11.94 1.71
CA TRP A 278 -6.30 10.81 0.83
C TRP A 278 -6.17 9.50 1.57
N LEU A 279 -7.06 8.58 1.27
CA LEU A 279 -7.05 7.22 1.79
C LEU A 279 -7.14 6.25 0.61
N ALA A 280 -6.23 5.28 0.55
CA ALA A 280 -6.42 4.10 -0.28
C ALA A 280 -6.64 2.88 0.63
N ALA A 281 -7.78 2.23 0.50
CA ALA A 281 -8.15 1.12 1.36
C ALA A 281 -8.63 -0.11 0.58
N LEU A 282 -8.34 -1.29 1.11
CA LEU A 282 -8.88 -2.57 0.69
C LEU A 282 -9.98 -3.00 1.65
N VAL A 283 -11.16 -3.21 1.12
CA VAL A 283 -12.34 -3.65 1.89
C VAL A 283 -12.75 -5.03 1.36
N PRO A 284 -12.57 -6.11 2.13
CA PRO A 284 -13.02 -7.45 1.75
C PRO A 284 -14.52 -7.65 2.02
N ASP A 285 -15.04 -8.84 1.78
CA ASP A 285 -16.37 -9.22 2.20
C ASP A 285 -16.49 -9.14 3.73
N GLN A 286 -17.56 -8.50 4.23
CA GLN A 286 -17.72 -8.23 5.65
C GLN A 286 -18.27 -9.41 6.44
N ALA A 287 -18.68 -10.49 5.78
CA ALA A 287 -19.26 -11.67 6.41
C ALA A 287 -18.21 -12.76 6.74
N GLU A 288 -16.95 -12.56 6.36
CA GLU A 288 -15.90 -13.56 6.49
C GLU A 288 -14.75 -13.12 7.39
N ASN A 289 -13.97 -14.10 7.86
CA ASN A 289 -12.74 -13.86 8.62
C ASN A 289 -11.53 -13.66 7.68
N PHE A 290 -10.76 -12.63 7.96
CA PHE A 290 -9.57 -12.27 7.18
C PHE A 290 -8.33 -12.17 8.04
N THR A 291 -7.20 -12.50 7.43
CA THR A 291 -5.89 -12.15 7.98
C THR A 291 -5.37 -10.92 7.28
N TYR A 292 -5.26 -9.83 8.03
CA TYR A 292 -4.68 -8.56 7.61
C TYR A 292 -3.20 -8.54 7.96
N ARG A 293 -2.37 -7.98 7.07
CA ARG A 293 -0.93 -7.89 7.29
C ARG A 293 -0.41 -6.54 6.86
N PHE A 294 0.35 -5.91 7.77
CA PHE A 294 1.25 -4.82 7.46
C PHE A 294 2.65 -5.41 7.39
N VAL A 295 3.37 -5.17 6.30
CA VAL A 295 4.71 -5.74 6.09
C VAL A 295 5.63 -4.64 5.58
N HIS A 296 6.73 -4.41 6.29
CA HIS A 296 7.83 -3.57 5.84
C HIS A 296 9.02 -4.44 5.42
N SER A 297 9.67 -4.05 4.33
CA SER A 297 10.85 -4.75 3.83
C SER A 297 11.85 -3.73 3.30
N PHE A 298 13.14 -3.90 3.60
CA PHE A 298 14.23 -3.04 3.12
C PHE A 298 14.35 -2.97 1.58
N TYR A 299 13.90 -4.02 0.89
CA TYR A 299 13.97 -4.14 -0.56
C TYR A 299 12.61 -3.99 -1.24
N SER A 300 11.56 -3.72 -0.48
CA SER A 300 10.20 -3.71 -1.00
C SER A 300 9.35 -2.70 -0.22
N PRO A 301 8.43 -2.03 -0.90
CA PRO A 301 7.55 -1.04 -0.27
C PRO A 301 6.71 -1.64 0.86
N LEU A 302 6.17 -0.77 1.72
CA LEU A 302 5.12 -1.14 2.66
C LEU A 302 4.00 -1.85 1.91
N ARG A 303 3.62 -3.03 2.39
CA ARG A 303 2.56 -3.85 1.80
C ARG A 303 1.47 -4.10 2.82
N LEU A 304 0.27 -3.73 2.45
CA LEU A 304 -0.94 -4.15 3.13
C LEU A 304 -1.54 -5.32 2.37
N ARG A 305 -1.83 -6.41 3.03
CA ARG A 305 -2.35 -7.62 2.39
C ARG A 305 -3.58 -8.16 3.10
N ILE A 306 -4.57 -8.56 2.31
CA ILE A 306 -5.77 -9.26 2.74
C ILE A 306 -5.96 -10.48 1.82
N ASN A 307 -6.47 -11.58 2.35
CA ASN A 307 -6.79 -12.78 1.55
C ASN A 307 -8.31 -12.83 1.34
N HIS A 308 -8.83 -12.66 0.12
CA HIS A 308 -10.17 -12.92 -0.46
C HIS A 308 -10.68 -11.84 -1.44
N GLN A 309 -11.99 -11.76 -1.75
CA GLN A 309 -12.57 -10.76 -2.66
C GLN A 309 -12.52 -9.36 -2.06
N PHE A 310 -12.27 -8.33 -2.91
CA PHE A 310 -11.98 -6.99 -2.42
C PHE A 310 -12.74 -5.89 -3.15
N ARG A 311 -13.03 -4.82 -2.41
CA ARG A 311 -13.30 -3.50 -2.94
C ARG A 311 -12.11 -2.60 -2.62
N LEU A 312 -11.63 -1.85 -3.58
CA LEU A 312 -10.66 -0.77 -3.38
C LEU A 312 -11.44 0.53 -3.27
N ILE A 313 -11.29 1.21 -2.15
CA ILE A 313 -11.77 2.59 -1.94
C ILE A 313 -10.57 3.51 -2.10
N VAL A 314 -10.79 4.58 -2.81
CA VAL A 314 -9.75 5.59 -3.11
C VAL A 314 -10.22 6.95 -2.63
#